data_38686123690dd0248f58405f53f8c44b
#
_entry.id   38686123690dd0248f58405f53f8c44b
#
_cell.length_a   1.000
_cell.length_b   1.000
_cell.length_c   1.000
_cell.angle_alpha   90.00
_cell.angle_beta   90.00
_cell.angle_gamma   90.00
#
_symmetry.space_group_name_H-M   'P 1'
#
loop_
_entity.id
_entity.type
_entity.pdbx_description
1 polymer ?
#
loop_
_entity_poly.entity_id
_entity_poly.type
_entity_poly.pdbx_seq_one_letter_code
_entity_poly.pdbx_strand_id
1 'polypeptide(L)' 'MTEKETLRINIEELEREVSQQLGSEEVEFVFMKFGATNLDDLDPSDYSSVFSEFETLLNN' A
#
# COMPACT_ATOMS: atom_id res chain seq x y z
N MET A 1 -8.39 14.19 -11.97
CA MET A 1 -7.90 13.28 -10.94
C MET A 1 -6.65 13.87 -10.29
N THR A 2 -6.56 13.87 -8.97
CA THR A 2 -5.40 14.39 -8.25
C THR A 2 -4.28 13.35 -8.20
N GLU A 3 -3.07 13.81 -7.87
CA GLU A 3 -1.94 12.90 -7.67
C GLU A 3 -2.22 11.88 -6.58
N LYS A 4 -2.90 12.31 -5.52
CA LYS A 4 -3.24 11.41 -4.41
C LYS A 4 -4.23 10.34 -4.83
N GLU A 5 -5.20 10.69 -5.67
CA GLU A 5 -6.14 9.70 -6.21
C GLU A 5 -5.44 8.70 -7.10
N THR A 6 -4.50 9.17 -7.93
CA THR A 6 -3.72 8.28 -8.79
C THR A 6 -2.85 7.34 -7.95
N LEU A 7 -2.20 7.87 -6.91
CA LEU A 7 -1.41 7.04 -5.99
C LEU A 7 -2.27 6.00 -5.29
N ARG A 8 -3.47 6.41 -4.86
CA ARG A 8 -4.39 5.47 -4.20
C ARG A 8 -4.75 4.31 -5.11
N ILE A 9 -5.05 4.59 -6.37
CA ILE A 9 -5.38 3.54 -7.35
C ILE A 9 -4.19 2.60 -7.53
N ASN A 10 -2.99 3.16 -7.64
CA ASN A 10 -1.78 2.36 -7.80
C ASN A 10 -1.50 1.50 -6.57
N ILE A 11 -1.75 2.04 -5.37
CA ILE A 11 -1.60 1.29 -4.13
C ILE A 11 -2.58 0.13 -4.10
N GLU A 12 -3.82 0.34 -4.53
CA GLU A 12 -4.82 -0.73 -4.57
C GLU A 12 -4.36 -1.89 -5.46
N GLU A 13 -3.77 -1.57 -6.60
CA GLU A 13 -3.24 -2.61 -7.50
C GLU A 13 -2.06 -3.34 -6.88
N LEU A 14 -1.13 -2.61 -6.27
CA LEU A 14 0.02 -3.22 -5.59
C LEU A 14 -0.42 -4.06 -4.39
N GLU A 15 -1.40 -3.57 -3.63
CA GLU A 15 -1.96 -4.31 -2.52
C GLU A 15 -2.46 -5.68 -2.96
N ARG A 16 -3.15 -5.72 -4.09
CA ARG A 16 -3.65 -6.97 -4.63
C ARG A 16 -2.49 -7.90 -5.02
N GLU A 17 -1.48 -7.37 -5.70
CA GLU A 17 -0.33 -8.16 -6.11
C GLU A 17 0.45 -8.70 -4.92
N VAL A 18 0.71 -7.85 -3.92
CA VAL A 18 1.41 -8.28 -2.71
C VAL A 18 0.61 -9.37 -2.01
N SER A 19 -0.69 -9.19 -1.91
CA SER A 19 -1.56 -10.19 -1.27
C SER A 19 -1.51 -11.52 -1.99
N GLN A 20 -1.48 -11.52 -3.33
CA GLN A 20 -1.43 -12.74 -4.11
C GLN A 20 -0.08 -13.43 -4.04
N GLN A 21 1.02 -12.68 -4.03
CA GLN A 21 2.36 -13.24 -4.08
C GLN A 21 2.93 -13.54 -2.70
N LEU A 22 2.65 -12.71 -1.72
CA LEU A 22 3.27 -12.78 -0.40
C LEU A 22 2.29 -13.04 0.74
N GLY A 23 1.00 -12.89 0.46
CA GLY A 23 -0.06 -13.09 1.45
C GLY A 23 -0.57 -11.79 2.03
N SER A 24 -1.81 -11.82 2.53
CA SER A 24 -2.48 -10.64 3.07
C SER A 24 -1.82 -10.10 4.34
N GLU A 25 -1.07 -10.94 5.05
CA GLU A 25 -0.37 -10.51 6.26
C GLU A 25 0.68 -9.45 5.95
N GLU A 26 1.36 -9.57 4.81
CA GLU A 26 2.35 -8.59 4.40
C GLU A 26 1.71 -7.24 4.13
N VAL A 27 0.53 -7.25 3.52
CA VAL A 27 -0.23 -6.03 3.26
C VAL A 27 -0.61 -5.36 4.58
N GLU A 28 -1.15 -6.12 5.50
CA GLU A 28 -1.55 -5.60 6.82
C GLU A 28 -0.36 -5.02 7.57
N PHE A 29 0.77 -5.70 7.50
CA PHE A 29 1.99 -5.27 8.17
C PHE A 29 2.45 -3.89 7.68
N VAL A 30 2.39 -3.67 6.37
CA VAL A 30 2.78 -2.38 5.79
C VAL A 30 1.85 -1.28 6.31
N PHE A 31 0.54 -1.49 6.27
CA PHE A 31 -0.39 -0.49 6.79
C PHE A 31 -0.17 -0.21 8.27
N MET A 32 0.11 -1.23 9.06
CA MET A 32 0.35 -1.06 10.49
C MET A 32 1.57 -0.18 10.79
N LYS A 33 2.59 -0.22 9.93
CA LYS A 33 3.75 0.65 10.09
C LYS A 33 3.37 2.13 10.07
N PHE A 34 2.28 2.45 9.40
CA PHE A 34 1.81 3.83 9.25
C PHE A 34 0.58 4.12 10.12
N GLY A 35 0.27 3.23 11.05
CA GLY A 35 -0.83 3.43 11.97
C GLY A 35 -2.20 3.21 11.37
N ALA A 36 -2.28 2.44 10.29
CA ALA A 36 -3.54 2.18 9.60
C ALA A 36 -3.86 0.69 9.59
N THR A 37 -5.11 0.34 9.36
CA THR A 37 -5.55 -1.05 9.20
C THR A 37 -5.80 -1.41 7.75
N ASN A 38 -6.08 -0.39 6.93
CA ASN A 38 -6.35 -0.56 5.50
C ASN A 38 -6.14 0.76 4.78
N LEU A 39 -6.35 0.77 3.47
CA LEU A 39 -6.12 1.96 2.66
C LEU A 39 -7.06 3.11 3.03
N ASP A 40 -8.30 2.81 3.37
CA ASP A 40 -9.28 3.84 3.74
C ASP A 40 -8.88 4.58 5.02
N ASP A 41 -8.18 3.87 5.90
CA ASP A 41 -7.76 4.40 7.19
C ASP A 41 -6.39 5.10 7.11
N LEU A 42 -5.71 4.97 5.99
CA LEU A 42 -4.37 5.51 5.80
C LEU A 42 -4.43 7.01 5.52
N ASP A 43 -3.54 7.75 6.19
CA ASP A 43 -3.40 9.18 5.94
C ASP A 43 -2.87 9.38 4.50
N PRO A 44 -3.52 10.21 3.69
CA PRO A 44 -3.04 10.47 2.32
C PRO A 44 -1.60 10.95 2.23
N SER A 45 -1.06 11.58 3.28
CA SER A 45 0.34 11.99 3.30
C SER A 45 1.30 10.81 3.33
N ASP A 46 0.80 9.62 3.66
CA ASP A 46 1.62 8.39 3.71
C ASP A 46 1.50 7.55 2.45
N TYR A 47 0.70 7.97 1.47
CA TYR A 47 0.50 7.19 0.24
C TYR A 47 1.80 6.86 -0.48
N SER A 48 2.67 7.83 -0.67
CA SER A 48 3.91 7.58 -1.41
C SER A 48 4.83 6.63 -0.67
N SER A 49 4.85 6.70 0.65
CA SER A 49 5.66 5.78 1.47
C SER A 49 5.13 4.35 1.39
N VAL A 50 3.82 4.19 1.45
CA VAL A 50 3.19 2.87 1.33
C VAL A 50 3.44 2.29 -0.06
N PHE A 51 3.30 3.12 -1.09
CA PHE A 51 3.59 2.71 -2.46
C PHE A 51 5.02 2.16 -2.58
N SER A 52 5.99 2.89 -2.03
CA SER A 52 7.40 2.47 -2.06
C SER A 52 7.61 1.16 -1.32
N GLU A 53 6.96 0.98 -0.18
CA GLU A 53 7.07 -0.26 0.59
C GLU A 53 6.55 -1.46 -0.21
N PHE A 54 5.39 -1.31 -0.84
CA PHE A 54 4.85 -2.39 -1.66
C PHE A 54 5.75 -2.71 -2.85
N GLU A 55 6.28 -1.68 -3.50
CA GLU A 55 7.20 -1.90 -4.62
C GLU A 55 8.45 -2.66 -4.17
N THR A 56 8.99 -2.29 -3.03
CA THR A 56 10.17 -2.97 -2.48
C THR A 56 9.88 -4.45 -2.22
N LEU A 57 8.72 -4.75 -1.67
CA LEU A 57 8.33 -6.15 -1.42
C LEU A 57 8.21 -6.95 -2.71
N LEU A 58 7.66 -6.34 -3.75
CA LEU A 58 7.47 -7.05 -5.03
C LEU A 58 8.77 -7.21 -5.82
N ASN A 59 9.74 -6.35 -5.59
CA ASN A 59 11.01 -6.37 -6.32
C ASN A 59 12.13 -7.15 -5.62
N ASN A 60 11.82 -7.72 -4.47
CA ASN A 60 12.82 -8.53 -3.74
C ASN A 60 12.87 -9.95 -4.24
#